data_d0e7a241780189eaa629e31049bb9b8a
#
_entry.id   d0e7a241780189eaa629e31049bb9b8a
#
_cell.length_a   1.000
_cell.length_b   1.000
_cell.length_c   1.000
_cell.angle_alpha   90.00
_cell.angle_beta   90.00
_cell.angle_gamma   90.00
#
_symmetry.space_group_name_H-M   'P 1'
#
loop_
_entity.id
_entity.type
_entity.pdbx_description
1 polymer ?
#
loop_
_entity_poly.entity_id
_entity_poly.type
_entity_poly.pdbx_seq_one_letter_code
_entity_poly.pdbx_strand_id
1 'polypeptide(L)'
;PFVARRELRHALSSTLFFMSILYRNVVGSYVYFSDGKEPKPEDIQRSEMLEGRLREGFVRIRQLLVLTRHEIRLRAPFDPLPYSGLADACERFFDHLITVRRS
;
A
#
# COMPACT_ATOMS: atom_id res chain seq x y z
N PRO A 1 -8.75 -24.45 -1.13
CA PRO A 1 -7.43 -24.76 -0.68
C PRO A 1 -6.57 -23.57 -0.63
N PHE A 2 -6.12 -22.78 -1.37
CA PHE A 2 -5.19 -21.66 -1.15
C PHE A 2 -5.90 -20.32 -1.10
N VAL A 3 -6.93 -20.20 -0.29
CA VAL A 3 -7.76 -19.00 -0.18
C VAL A 3 -6.93 -17.80 0.31
N ALA A 4 -6.13 -17.99 1.37
CA ALA A 4 -5.31 -16.90 1.91
C ALA A 4 -4.29 -16.39 0.89
N ARG A 5 -3.72 -17.27 0.09
CA ARG A 5 -2.78 -16.92 -0.97
C ARG A 5 -3.44 -16.05 -2.03
N ARG A 6 -4.66 -16.41 -2.45
CA ARG A 6 -5.43 -15.63 -3.43
C ARG A 6 -5.78 -14.26 -2.87
N GLU A 7 -6.26 -14.23 -1.63
CA GLU A 7 -6.59 -13.00 -0.92
C GLU A 7 -5.36 -12.09 -0.78
N LEU A 8 -4.19 -12.68 -0.50
CA LEU A 8 -2.94 -11.95 -0.40
C LEU A 8 -2.58 -11.27 -1.73
N ARG A 9 -2.72 -11.97 -2.85
CA ARG A 9 -2.46 -11.38 -4.16
C ARG A 9 -3.41 -10.22 -4.45
N HIS A 10 -4.69 -10.38 -4.13
CA HIS A 10 -5.67 -9.31 -4.31
C HIS A 10 -5.36 -8.12 -3.42
N ALA A 11 -5.01 -8.36 -2.16
CA ALA A 11 -4.67 -7.29 -1.23
C ALA A 11 -3.43 -6.51 -1.70
N LEU A 12 -2.41 -7.21 -2.17
CA LEU A 12 -1.21 -6.57 -2.72
C LEU A 12 -1.51 -5.77 -3.98
N SER A 13 -2.30 -6.33 -4.88
CA SER A 13 -2.69 -5.63 -6.12
C SER A 13 -3.47 -4.35 -5.83
N SER A 14 -4.44 -4.42 -4.93
CA SER A 14 -5.24 -3.26 -4.53
C SER A 14 -4.37 -2.21 -3.85
N THR A 15 -3.45 -2.63 -2.99
CA THR A 15 -2.54 -1.73 -2.30
C THR A 15 -1.62 -1.01 -3.28
N LEU A 16 -1.06 -1.73 -4.25
CA LEU A 16 -0.23 -1.13 -5.30
C LEU A 16 -1.02 -0.14 -6.14
N PHE A 17 -2.27 -0.45 -6.46
CA PHE A 17 -3.14 0.44 -7.21
C PHE A 17 -3.40 1.75 -6.44
N PHE A 18 -3.82 1.65 -5.19
CA PHE A 18 -4.08 2.84 -4.37
C PHE A 18 -2.80 3.64 -4.11
N MET A 19 -1.67 2.96 -3.97
CA MET A 19 -0.38 3.62 -3.78
C MET A 19 0.04 4.41 -5.03
N SER A 20 -0.28 3.89 -6.23
CA SER A 20 -0.01 4.62 -7.47
C SER A 20 -0.84 5.90 -7.56
N ILE A 21 -2.09 5.87 -7.09
CA ILE A 21 -2.95 7.04 -7.05
C ILE A 21 -2.41 8.07 -6.05
N LEU A 22 -2.02 7.61 -4.86
CA LEU A 22 -1.43 8.50 -3.85
C LEU A 22 -0.15 9.14 -4.38
N TYR A 23 0.71 8.37 -5.04
CA TYR A 23 1.94 8.87 -5.64
C TYR A 23 1.64 9.99 -6.65
N ARG A 24 0.67 9.78 -7.53
CA ARG A 24 0.26 10.82 -8.50
C ARG A 24 -0.21 12.09 -7.80
N ASN A 25 -0.99 11.94 -6.74
CA ASN A 25 -1.51 13.09 -6.00
C ASN A 25 -0.37 13.86 -5.31
N VAL A 26 0.58 13.16 -4.70
CA VAL A 26 1.72 13.79 -4.03
C VAL A 26 2.62 14.52 -5.03
N VAL A 27 2.95 13.87 -6.14
CA VAL A 27 3.79 14.46 -7.19
C VAL A 27 3.07 15.64 -7.85
N GLY A 28 1.77 15.50 -8.13
CA GLY A 28 0.95 16.57 -8.68
C GLY A 28 0.92 17.78 -7.77
N SER A 29 0.73 17.59 -6.47
CA SER A 29 0.78 18.68 -5.49
C SER A 29 2.13 19.38 -5.47
N TYR A 30 3.21 18.63 -5.60
CA TYR A 30 4.56 19.18 -5.62
C TYR A 30 4.76 20.09 -6.83
N VAL A 31 4.27 19.66 -8.00
CA VAL A 31 4.32 20.48 -9.23
C VAL A 31 3.48 21.74 -9.06
N TYR A 32 2.29 21.64 -8.45
CA TYR A 32 1.44 22.81 -8.18
C TYR A 32 2.11 23.79 -7.24
N PHE A 33 2.81 23.32 -6.22
CA PHE A 33 3.56 24.17 -5.31
C PHE A 33 4.67 24.96 -6.01
N SER A 34 5.37 24.31 -6.95
CA SER A 34 6.42 25.02 -7.70
C SER A 34 5.84 26.14 -8.59
N ASP A 35 4.55 26.05 -8.95
CA ASP A 35 3.84 27.10 -9.67
C ASP A 35 3.20 28.14 -8.73
N GLY A 36 3.44 28.05 -7.44
CA GLY A 36 2.90 28.98 -6.44
C GLY A 36 1.44 28.77 -6.10
N LYS A 37 0.86 27.64 -6.46
CA LYS A 37 -0.53 27.31 -6.16
C LYS A 37 -0.63 26.44 -4.91
N GLU A 38 -1.59 26.74 -4.05
CA GLU A 38 -1.86 25.92 -2.87
C GLU A 38 -2.68 24.67 -3.23
N PRO A 39 -2.46 23.54 -2.52
CA PRO A 39 -3.28 22.36 -2.75
C PRO A 39 -4.74 22.62 -2.38
N LYS A 40 -5.65 22.11 -3.20
CA LYS A 40 -7.08 22.25 -2.95
C LYS A 40 -7.49 21.36 -1.76
N PRO A 41 -8.47 21.81 -0.94
CA PRO A 41 -8.97 20.99 0.16
C PRO A 41 -9.43 19.59 -0.28
N GLU A 42 -10.01 19.45 -1.46
CA GLU A 42 -10.46 18.17 -2.00
C GLU A 42 -9.28 17.21 -2.23
N ASP A 43 -8.15 17.74 -2.68
CA ASP A 43 -6.94 16.93 -2.91
C ASP A 43 -6.35 16.45 -1.60
N ILE A 44 -6.38 17.30 -0.57
CA ILE A 44 -5.93 16.93 0.76
C ILE A 44 -6.81 15.81 1.33
N GLN A 45 -8.13 15.96 1.23
CA GLN A 45 -9.08 14.94 1.69
C GLN A 45 -8.89 13.62 0.96
N ARG A 46 -8.68 13.67 -0.35
CA ARG A 46 -8.45 12.46 -1.16
C ARG A 46 -7.17 11.75 -0.73
N SER A 47 -6.10 12.51 -0.47
CA SER A 47 -4.84 11.94 0.01
C SER A 47 -5.00 11.30 1.37
N GLU A 48 -5.71 11.94 2.29
CA GLU A 48 -5.97 11.39 3.62
C GLU A 48 -6.79 10.10 3.55
N MET A 49 -7.80 10.08 2.69
CA MET A 49 -8.61 8.88 2.48
C MET A 49 -7.78 7.74 1.91
N LEU A 50 -6.93 8.01 0.93
CA LEU A 50 -6.04 7.02 0.33
C LEU A 50 -5.03 6.48 1.35
N GLU A 51 -4.47 7.35 2.19
CA GLU A 51 -3.58 6.93 3.28
C GLU A 51 -4.29 5.99 4.25
N GLY A 52 -5.53 6.30 4.62
CA GLY A 52 -6.31 5.43 5.50
C GLY A 52 -6.54 4.05 4.89
N ARG A 53 -6.91 4.01 3.61
CA ARG A 53 -7.12 2.74 2.91
C ARG A 53 -5.82 1.94 2.78
N LEU A 54 -4.70 2.62 2.55
CA LEU A 54 -3.40 1.95 2.45
C LEU A 54 -2.96 1.37 3.79
N ARG A 55 -3.18 2.07 4.90
CA ARG A 55 -2.90 1.53 6.23
C ARG A 55 -3.72 0.27 6.51
N GLU A 56 -5.01 0.30 6.19
CA GLU A 56 -5.87 -0.87 6.32
C GLU A 56 -5.38 -2.03 5.43
N GLY A 57 -4.98 -1.71 4.20
CA GLY A 57 -4.45 -2.68 3.26
C GLY A 57 -3.19 -3.37 3.78
N PHE A 58 -2.27 -2.61 4.36
CA PHE A 58 -1.04 -3.18 4.93
C PHE A 58 -1.33 -4.07 6.13
N VAL A 59 -2.27 -3.68 7.00
CA VAL A 59 -2.71 -4.54 8.10
C VAL A 59 -3.27 -5.85 7.56
N ARG A 60 -4.13 -5.79 6.55
CA ARG A 60 -4.71 -6.97 5.92
C ARG A 60 -3.64 -7.87 5.31
N ILE A 61 -2.67 -7.29 4.62
CA ILE A 61 -1.55 -8.03 4.04
C ILE A 61 -0.78 -8.80 5.13
N ARG A 62 -0.49 -8.16 6.26
CA ARG A 62 0.21 -8.81 7.37
C ARG A 62 -0.57 -9.98 7.93
N GLN A 63 -1.89 -9.82 8.09
CA GLN A 63 -2.76 -10.90 8.52
C GLN A 63 -2.75 -12.07 7.55
N LEU A 64 -2.82 -11.77 6.25
CA LEU A 64 -2.83 -12.79 5.21
C LEU A 64 -1.48 -13.50 5.08
N LEU A 65 -0.38 -12.81 5.33
CA LEU A 65 0.94 -13.44 5.37
C LEU A 65 1.03 -14.48 6.49
N VAL A 66 0.47 -14.18 7.65
CA VAL A 66 0.42 -15.16 8.75
C VAL A 66 -0.43 -16.38 8.37
N LEU A 67 -1.61 -16.14 7.80
CA LEU A 67 -2.50 -17.21 7.37
C LEU A 67 -1.87 -18.07 6.28
N THR A 68 -1.18 -17.44 5.34
CA THR A 68 -0.49 -18.14 4.26
C THR A 68 0.61 -19.06 4.82
N ARG A 69 1.34 -18.63 5.83
CA ARG A 69 2.32 -19.49 6.51
C ARG A 69 1.69 -20.71 7.12
N HIS A 70 0.51 -20.57 7.71
CA HIS A 70 -0.24 -21.72 8.26
C HIS A 70 -0.67 -22.69 7.16
N GLU A 71 -1.16 -22.20 6.04
CA GLU A 71 -1.55 -23.03 4.90
C GLU A 71 -0.36 -23.82 4.34
N ILE A 72 0.82 -23.22 4.30
CA ILE A 72 2.04 -23.86 3.82
C ILE A 72 2.44 -25.06 4.67
N ARG A 73 2.33 -24.95 5.98
CA ARG A 73 2.65 -26.05 6.89
C ARG A 73 1.82 -27.30 6.63
N LEU A 74 0.67 -27.11 5.98
CA LEU A 74 -0.27 -28.21 5.76
C LEU A 74 -0.17 -28.83 4.36
N ARG A 75 0.38 -28.15 3.35
CA ARG A 75 0.11 -28.59 2.00
C ARG A 75 1.23 -28.58 0.96
N ALA A 76 2.22 -27.77 0.95
CA ALA A 76 3.25 -27.82 -0.11
C ALA A 76 4.09 -26.55 -0.20
N PRO A 77 5.17 -26.58 -0.98
CA PRO A 77 6.17 -25.52 -0.98
C PRO A 77 5.63 -24.23 -1.61
N PHE A 78 5.12 -23.34 -0.81
CA PHE A 78 4.92 -21.96 -1.18
C PHE A 78 5.74 -21.11 -0.23
N ASP A 79 6.64 -20.31 -0.78
CA ASP A 79 7.48 -19.43 0.01
C ASP A 79 6.80 -18.05 0.13
N PRO A 80 6.39 -17.63 1.33
CA PRO A 80 5.81 -16.29 1.54
C PRO A 80 6.83 -15.18 1.57
N LEU A 81 8.14 -15.49 1.60
CA LEU A 81 9.19 -14.47 1.70
C LEU A 81 9.15 -13.42 0.60
N PRO A 82 8.93 -13.77 -0.69
CA PRO A 82 8.83 -12.74 -1.72
C PRO A 82 7.69 -11.76 -1.50
N TYR A 83 6.55 -12.23 -1.01
CA TYR A 83 5.41 -11.37 -0.71
C TYR A 83 5.68 -10.50 0.53
N SER A 84 6.34 -11.05 1.54
CA SER A 84 6.74 -10.31 2.72
C SER A 84 7.71 -9.18 2.36
N GLY A 85 8.71 -9.48 1.53
CA GLY A 85 9.67 -8.48 1.05
C GLY A 85 9.01 -7.39 0.23
N LEU A 86 8.05 -7.76 -0.62
CA LEU A 86 7.29 -6.79 -1.41
C LEU A 86 6.44 -5.90 -0.51
N ALA A 87 5.76 -6.46 0.49
CA ALA A 87 4.97 -5.70 1.44
C ALA A 87 5.83 -4.72 2.22
N ASP A 88 7.01 -5.15 2.68
CA ASP A 88 7.96 -4.28 3.39
C ASP A 88 8.41 -3.12 2.51
N ALA A 89 8.74 -3.39 1.25
CA ALA A 89 9.15 -2.35 0.30
C ALA A 89 8.02 -1.36 0.04
N CYS A 90 6.80 -1.84 -0.09
CA CYS A 90 5.62 -0.99 -0.29
C CYS A 90 5.37 -0.09 0.92
N GLU A 91 5.48 -0.64 2.13
CA GLU A 91 5.30 0.16 3.34
C GLU A 91 6.37 1.24 3.48
N ARG A 92 7.62 0.93 3.17
CA ARG A 92 8.70 1.93 3.18
C ARG A 92 8.42 3.04 2.17
N PHE A 93 8.00 2.68 0.97
CA PHE A 93 7.64 3.67 -0.05
C PHE A 93 6.47 4.54 0.40
N PHE A 94 5.45 3.92 1.00
CA PHE A 94 4.30 4.63 1.56
C PHE A 94 4.71 5.63 2.63
N ASP A 95 5.59 5.24 3.55
CA ASP A 95 6.09 6.12 4.61
C ASP A 95 6.83 7.31 4.01
N HIS A 96 7.62 7.09 2.97
CA HIS A 96 8.29 8.18 2.26
C HIS A 96 7.31 9.13 1.59
N LEU A 97 6.25 8.61 0.97
CA LEU A 97 5.21 9.44 0.35
C LEU A 97 4.51 10.31 1.39
N ILE A 98 4.19 9.75 2.55
CA ILE A 98 3.56 10.52 3.64
C ILE A 98 4.51 11.62 4.11
N THR A 99 5.78 11.32 4.27
CA THR A 99 6.78 12.29 4.69
C THR A 99 6.86 13.45 3.70
N VAL A 100 6.90 13.15 2.40
CA VAL A 100 6.91 14.18 1.35
C VAL A 100 5.64 15.02 1.38
N ARG A 101 4.48 14.37 1.53
CA ARG A 101 3.20 15.09 1.55
C ARG A 101 3.11 16.05 2.73
N ARG A 102 3.66 15.69 3.88
CA ARG A 102 3.59 16.49 5.11
C ARG A 102 4.69 17.54 5.23
N SER A 103 5.70 17.45 4.41
CA SER A 103 6.77 18.46 4.38
C SER A 103 6.42 19.66 3.44
#